data_0efd640a5ba81bdf6980b2d3538efe39
#
_entry.id   0efd640a5ba81bdf6980b2d3538efe39
#
_cell.length_a   1.000
_cell.length_b   1.000
_cell.length_c   1.000
_cell.angle_alpha   90.00
_cell.angle_beta   90.00
_cell.angle_gamma   90.00
#
_symmetry.space_group_name_H-M   'P 1'
#
loop_
_entity.id
_entity.type
_entity.pdbx_description
1 polymer ?
#
loop_
_entity_poly.entity_id
_entity_poly.type
_entity_poly.pdbx_seq_one_letter_code
_entity_poly.pdbx_strand_id
1 'polypeptide(L)'
;MNIGIDKISFYVPKYYVDMAKLAEARQVDPNKFLIGIGQTEMAVSPVNQDIVSMGANAAKDIITEEDKKNIGMVIVATESAIDNAKAAAVQIHHLLGIQPFARCFEMKEACYAATPAIQLAKDYLAQRPNEKVLVIASDTARYGIHSGGEPTQGAGAVAMLISHNPSILKLNDDAVAYTEDVYDFWRPTGHQYPLVAGALSKDAYIKSFQESWNEYARRHNKTLADFASLCFHVPFTKMGQKALDSIINHADETTQDRLNSSYQDAVDYNRYVGNIYTGSLYLSLISLLETRDLKGGQTIGLFSYGSGSVGEFFSGTVVNGFKEQLDVERHKSLLNNRIEVSVDEYEHFFKRFDQLELN
;
A
#
# COMPACT_ATOMS: atom_id res chain seq x y z
N MET A 1 10.48 3.87 -21.34
CA MET A 1 11.75 3.38 -20.73
C MET A 1 11.54 2.00 -20.13
N ASN A 2 12.58 1.18 -19.99
CA ASN A 2 12.44 -0.15 -19.34
C ASN A 2 12.86 -0.04 -17.85
N ILE A 3 12.03 0.63 -17.07
CA ILE A 3 12.24 0.87 -15.63
C ILE A 3 11.01 0.39 -14.88
N GLY A 4 11.19 -0.21 -13.70
CA GLY A 4 10.08 -0.68 -12.91
C GLY A 4 10.50 -1.40 -11.63
N ILE A 5 9.58 -2.17 -11.08
CA ILE A 5 9.77 -2.94 -9.85
C ILE A 5 10.60 -4.18 -10.17
N ASP A 6 11.82 -4.19 -9.68
CA ASP A 6 12.77 -5.31 -9.81
C ASP A 6 12.57 -6.34 -8.69
N LYS A 7 12.38 -5.84 -7.45
CA LYS A 7 12.10 -6.65 -6.28
C LYS A 7 11.04 -5.99 -5.43
N ILE A 8 10.21 -6.81 -4.78
CA ILE A 8 9.15 -6.34 -3.90
C ILE A 8 8.96 -7.31 -2.74
N SER A 9 8.70 -6.78 -1.55
CA SER A 9 8.36 -7.56 -0.38
C SER A 9 7.56 -6.73 0.60
N PHE A 10 6.93 -7.39 1.57
CA PHE A 10 6.26 -6.71 2.67
C PHE A 10 6.67 -7.28 4.03
N TYR A 11 6.37 -6.53 5.06
CA TYR A 11 6.48 -6.93 6.44
C TYR A 11 5.23 -6.50 7.22
N VAL A 12 4.76 -7.35 8.11
CA VAL A 12 3.68 -7.05 9.04
C VAL A 12 4.11 -7.39 10.47
N PRO A 13 3.58 -6.69 11.49
CA PRO A 13 3.81 -7.04 12.89
C PRO A 13 3.40 -8.48 13.21
N LYS A 14 4.01 -9.01 14.26
CA LYS A 14 3.78 -10.37 14.74
C LYS A 14 2.38 -10.59 15.32
N TYR A 15 1.68 -9.53 15.69
CA TYR A 15 0.40 -9.61 16.39
C TYR A 15 -0.76 -9.18 15.49
N TYR A 16 -1.92 -9.81 15.75
CA TYR A 16 -3.18 -9.43 15.09
C TYR A 16 -4.36 -9.58 16.03
N VAL A 17 -5.43 -8.86 15.73
CA VAL A 17 -6.75 -9.01 16.36
C VAL A 17 -7.70 -9.66 15.36
N ASP A 18 -8.45 -10.67 15.81
CA ASP A 18 -9.57 -11.25 15.07
C ASP A 18 -10.72 -10.25 14.98
N MET A 19 -11.23 -10.01 13.77
CA MET A 19 -12.23 -8.97 13.53
C MET A 19 -13.62 -9.36 14.05
N ALA A 20 -13.96 -10.65 14.16
CA ALA A 20 -15.20 -11.07 14.78
C ALA A 20 -15.18 -10.80 16.30
N LYS A 21 -14.05 -11.11 16.96
CA LYS A 21 -13.86 -10.83 18.40
C LYS A 21 -13.85 -9.32 18.69
N LEU A 22 -13.24 -8.52 17.81
CA LEU A 22 -13.30 -7.07 17.93
C LEU A 22 -14.75 -6.57 17.82
N ALA A 23 -15.52 -7.08 16.85
CA ALA A 23 -16.91 -6.70 16.67
C ALA A 23 -17.76 -7.05 17.92
N GLU A 24 -17.58 -8.25 18.47
CA GLU A 24 -18.25 -8.68 19.70
C GLU A 24 -17.92 -7.74 20.87
N ALA A 25 -16.63 -7.42 21.08
CA ALA A 25 -16.19 -6.48 22.12
C ALA A 25 -16.74 -5.05 21.92
N ARG A 26 -17.05 -4.67 20.69
CA ARG A 26 -17.68 -3.38 20.35
C ARG A 26 -19.23 -3.46 20.29
N GLN A 27 -19.82 -4.62 20.61
CA GLN A 27 -21.27 -4.86 20.55
C GLN A 27 -21.85 -4.58 19.15
N VAL A 28 -21.11 -4.96 18.11
CA VAL A 28 -21.47 -4.81 16.70
C VAL A 28 -21.61 -6.20 16.08
N ASP A 29 -22.54 -6.35 15.14
CA ASP A 29 -22.65 -7.59 14.35
C ASP A 29 -21.32 -7.87 13.63
N PRO A 30 -20.68 -9.03 13.86
CA PRO A 30 -19.41 -9.40 13.20
C PRO A 30 -19.44 -9.29 11.66
N ASN A 31 -20.60 -9.53 11.06
CA ASN A 31 -20.75 -9.41 9.60
C ASN A 31 -20.52 -7.99 9.06
N LYS A 32 -20.66 -6.96 9.90
CA LYS A 32 -20.29 -5.58 9.50
C LYS A 32 -18.81 -5.47 9.20
N PHE A 33 -17.96 -6.21 9.92
CA PHE A 33 -16.51 -6.21 9.70
C PHE A 33 -16.12 -7.26 8.67
N LEU A 34 -16.56 -8.50 8.82
CA LEU A 34 -16.17 -9.61 7.95
C LEU A 34 -16.70 -9.46 6.51
N ILE A 35 -17.94 -9.02 6.36
CA ILE A 35 -18.61 -8.90 5.06
C ILE A 35 -18.71 -7.43 4.63
N GLY A 36 -19.12 -6.54 5.52
CA GLY A 36 -19.41 -5.13 5.21
C GLY A 36 -18.17 -4.35 4.76
N ILE A 37 -17.06 -4.49 5.46
CA ILE A 37 -15.76 -3.91 5.07
C ILE A 37 -14.79 -4.94 4.50
N GLY A 38 -15.04 -6.24 4.72
CA GLY A 38 -14.27 -7.34 4.16
C GLY A 38 -12.93 -7.59 4.86
N GLN A 39 -12.86 -7.33 6.17
CA GLN A 39 -11.66 -7.57 7.00
C GLN A 39 -11.85 -8.79 7.88
N THR A 40 -10.86 -9.68 7.89
CA THR A 40 -10.83 -10.90 8.72
C THR A 40 -9.98 -10.71 9.95
N GLU A 41 -8.85 -10.05 9.80
CA GLU A 41 -7.87 -9.75 10.85
C GLU A 41 -7.36 -8.32 10.72
N MET A 42 -6.79 -7.79 11.78
CA MET A 42 -6.16 -6.48 11.83
C MET A 42 -4.76 -6.63 12.42
N ALA A 43 -3.72 -6.30 11.66
CA ALA A 43 -2.35 -6.30 12.16
C ALA A 43 -2.17 -5.23 13.24
N VAL A 44 -1.52 -5.61 14.35
CA VAL A 44 -1.30 -4.76 15.52
C VAL A 44 0.19 -4.58 15.75
N SER A 45 0.66 -3.34 15.73
CA SER A 45 2.04 -3.01 16.05
C SER A 45 2.26 -2.98 17.57
N PRO A 46 3.22 -3.75 18.11
CA PRO A 46 3.63 -3.61 19.49
C PRO A 46 4.41 -2.30 19.69
N VAL A 47 4.47 -1.84 20.93
CA VAL A 47 5.07 -0.54 21.31
C VAL A 47 6.53 -0.35 20.86
N ASN A 48 7.27 -1.42 20.70
CA ASN A 48 8.68 -1.41 20.29
C ASN A 48 8.88 -1.56 18.77
N GLN A 49 7.83 -1.44 17.99
CA GLN A 49 7.89 -1.57 16.53
C GLN A 49 7.24 -0.36 15.87
N ASP A 50 8.03 0.39 15.13
CA ASP A 50 7.65 1.60 14.41
C ASP A 50 7.80 1.44 12.89
N ILE A 51 7.52 2.52 12.15
CA ILE A 51 7.64 2.54 10.69
C ILE A 51 9.07 2.31 10.20
N VAL A 52 10.09 2.69 10.99
CA VAL A 52 11.50 2.49 10.64
C VAL A 52 11.84 1.01 10.69
N SER A 53 11.51 0.35 11.80
CA SER A 53 11.78 -1.09 11.97
C SER A 53 10.96 -1.95 10.99
N MET A 54 9.68 -1.62 10.75
CA MET A 54 8.87 -2.32 9.75
C MET A 54 9.42 -2.14 8.33
N GLY A 55 9.75 -0.89 7.95
CA GLY A 55 10.33 -0.58 6.64
C GLY A 55 11.66 -1.27 6.40
N ALA A 56 12.55 -1.27 7.40
CA ALA A 56 13.83 -1.99 7.33
C ALA A 56 13.62 -3.51 7.18
N ASN A 57 12.67 -4.08 7.92
CA ASN A 57 12.33 -5.51 7.82
C ASN A 57 11.71 -5.88 6.46
N ALA A 58 10.90 -5.02 5.85
CA ALA A 58 10.39 -5.27 4.50
C ALA A 58 11.49 -5.25 3.43
N ALA A 59 12.52 -4.38 3.61
CA ALA A 59 13.56 -4.18 2.62
C ALA A 59 14.76 -5.13 2.75
N LYS A 60 15.13 -5.54 3.98
CA LYS A 60 16.39 -6.28 4.24
C LYS A 60 16.55 -7.55 3.42
N ASP A 61 15.45 -8.23 3.13
CA ASP A 61 15.48 -9.56 2.50
C ASP A 61 15.41 -9.47 0.97
N ILE A 62 15.13 -8.29 0.41
CA ILE A 62 15.09 -8.09 -1.05
C ILE A 62 16.32 -7.36 -1.60
N ILE A 63 17.14 -6.72 -0.75
CA ILE A 63 18.34 -6.02 -1.19
C ILE A 63 19.59 -6.85 -0.90
N THR A 64 20.43 -7.04 -1.93
CA THR A 64 21.72 -7.72 -1.85
C THR A 64 22.83 -6.72 -1.51
N GLU A 65 24.03 -7.22 -1.16
CA GLU A 65 25.21 -6.37 -0.96
C GLU A 65 25.58 -5.56 -2.21
N GLU A 66 25.28 -6.08 -3.41
CA GLU A 66 25.46 -5.35 -4.65
C GLU A 66 24.41 -4.26 -4.85
N ASP A 67 23.14 -4.53 -4.48
CA ASP A 67 22.10 -3.50 -4.51
C ASP A 67 22.46 -2.33 -3.59
N LYS A 68 22.98 -2.61 -2.38
CA LYS A 68 23.39 -1.56 -1.42
C LYS A 68 24.44 -0.60 -1.96
N LYS A 69 25.34 -1.09 -2.84
CA LYS A 69 26.35 -0.25 -3.52
C LYS A 69 25.74 0.63 -4.61
N ASN A 70 24.68 0.16 -5.26
CA ASN A 70 24.07 0.81 -6.44
C ASN A 70 22.81 1.63 -6.09
N ILE A 71 22.29 1.56 -4.85
CA ILE A 71 21.18 2.41 -4.42
C ILE A 71 21.66 3.85 -4.29
N GLY A 72 21.17 4.71 -5.19
CA GLY A 72 21.45 6.15 -5.20
C GLY A 72 20.36 6.99 -4.51
N MET A 73 19.22 6.38 -4.15
CA MET A 73 18.12 7.07 -3.49
C MET A 73 17.29 6.10 -2.62
N VAL A 74 16.90 6.57 -1.43
CA VAL A 74 15.95 5.90 -0.53
C VAL A 74 14.81 6.87 -0.24
N ILE A 75 13.59 6.48 -0.60
CA ILE A 75 12.38 7.26 -0.33
C ILE A 75 11.49 6.47 0.61
N VAL A 76 11.14 7.05 1.76
CA VAL A 76 10.11 6.50 2.63
C VAL A 76 8.83 7.30 2.46
N ALA A 77 7.77 6.62 2.08
CA ALA A 77 6.43 7.18 1.99
C ALA A 77 5.66 6.79 3.26
N THR A 78 5.13 7.76 3.97
CA THR A 78 4.41 7.51 5.23
C THR A 78 3.50 8.68 5.59
N GLU A 79 2.39 8.38 6.25
CA GLU A 79 1.60 9.36 7.03
C GLU A 79 1.74 9.13 8.55
N SER A 80 2.62 8.20 8.96
CA SER A 80 2.91 7.86 10.36
C SER A 80 4.33 8.31 10.76
N ALA A 81 4.78 9.48 10.28
CA ALA A 81 6.11 10.03 10.58
C ALA A 81 6.37 10.07 12.09
N ILE A 82 7.59 9.67 12.48
CA ILE A 82 8.03 9.65 13.88
C ILE A 82 8.83 10.88 14.28
N ASP A 83 9.20 11.73 13.32
CA ASP A 83 9.94 12.97 13.52
C ASP A 83 9.48 13.97 12.45
N ASN A 84 9.31 15.24 12.84
CA ASN A 84 8.83 16.28 11.93
C ASN A 84 9.95 16.89 11.06
N ALA A 85 11.21 16.52 11.28
CA ALA A 85 12.38 17.06 10.58
C ALA A 85 13.28 15.95 10.01
N LYS A 86 13.61 14.93 10.81
CA LYS A 86 14.47 13.82 10.41
C LYS A 86 13.66 12.72 9.71
N ALA A 87 13.90 12.52 8.43
CA ALA A 87 13.23 11.48 7.66
C ALA A 87 13.55 10.06 8.15
N ALA A 88 12.54 9.20 8.24
CA ALA A 88 12.70 7.76 8.51
C ALA A 88 13.65 7.09 7.49
N ALA A 89 13.70 7.58 6.26
CA ALA A 89 14.61 7.10 5.22
C ALA A 89 16.09 7.14 5.65
N VAL A 90 16.51 8.16 6.42
CA VAL A 90 17.89 8.27 6.92
C VAL A 90 18.20 7.15 7.91
N GLN A 91 17.23 6.80 8.77
CA GLN A 91 17.40 5.75 9.76
C GLN A 91 17.42 4.37 9.08
N ILE A 92 16.49 4.12 8.16
CA ILE A 92 16.41 2.85 7.41
C ILE A 92 17.67 2.66 6.54
N HIS A 93 18.14 3.71 5.87
CA HIS A 93 19.40 3.70 5.12
C HIS A 93 20.56 3.19 5.98
N HIS A 94 20.70 3.73 7.21
CA HIS A 94 21.73 3.31 8.14
C HIS A 94 21.57 1.86 8.59
N LEU A 95 20.35 1.45 8.97
CA LEU A 95 20.06 0.09 9.41
C LEU A 95 20.34 -0.96 8.34
N LEU A 96 20.12 -0.63 7.07
CA LEU A 96 20.36 -1.52 5.93
C LEU A 96 21.82 -1.54 5.45
N GLY A 97 22.66 -0.62 5.93
CA GLY A 97 24.05 -0.52 5.51
C GLY A 97 24.19 -0.10 4.05
N ILE A 98 23.30 0.75 3.54
CA ILE A 98 23.37 1.28 2.17
C ILE A 98 24.55 2.27 2.09
N GLN A 99 25.21 2.35 0.93
CA GLN A 99 26.34 3.22 0.71
C GLN A 99 26.00 4.70 0.99
N PRO A 100 26.95 5.54 1.50
CA PRO A 100 26.65 6.84 2.10
C PRO A 100 26.28 7.96 1.12
N PHE A 101 26.42 7.76 -0.19
CA PHE A 101 26.15 8.78 -1.20
C PHE A 101 24.74 8.70 -1.78
N ALA A 102 23.83 7.94 -1.14
CA ALA A 102 22.42 7.89 -1.49
C ALA A 102 21.66 9.11 -0.96
N ARG A 103 20.73 9.63 -1.75
CA ARG A 103 19.74 10.63 -1.27
C ARG A 103 18.69 9.93 -0.42
N CYS A 104 18.41 10.45 0.78
CA CYS A 104 17.39 9.90 1.67
C CYS A 104 16.41 11.00 2.07
N PHE A 105 15.12 10.77 1.83
CA PHE A 105 14.05 11.69 2.23
C PHE A 105 12.75 10.97 2.45
N GLU A 106 11.81 11.67 3.07
CA GLU A 106 10.46 11.19 3.37
C GLU A 106 9.43 11.94 2.52
N MET A 107 8.40 11.25 2.06
CA MET A 107 7.35 11.80 1.22
C MET A 107 5.99 11.65 1.90
N LYS A 108 5.18 12.71 1.84
CA LYS A 108 3.85 12.78 2.44
C LYS A 108 2.82 13.26 1.42
N GLU A 109 1.76 12.56 1.25
CA GLU A 109 0.44 12.89 0.71
C GLU A 109 -0.51 11.75 1.05
N ALA A 110 -0.85 11.65 2.35
CA ALA A 110 -1.70 10.60 2.88
C ALA A 110 -1.31 9.21 2.27
N CYS A 111 -2.29 8.37 1.96
CA CYS A 111 -2.04 7.03 1.43
C CYS A 111 -1.47 7.02 -0.01
N TYR A 112 -1.46 8.14 -0.72
CA TYR A 112 -0.93 8.25 -2.09
C TYR A 112 0.61 8.31 -2.15
N ALA A 113 1.29 8.70 -1.07
CA ALA A 113 2.70 9.12 -1.08
C ALA A 113 3.69 8.11 -1.71
N ALA A 114 3.42 6.81 -1.67
CA ALA A 114 4.30 5.81 -2.30
C ALA A 114 4.23 5.83 -3.83
N THR A 115 3.12 6.26 -4.42
CA THR A 115 2.95 6.33 -5.88
C THR A 115 3.79 7.44 -6.50
N PRO A 116 3.75 8.71 -6.05
CA PRO A 116 4.67 9.72 -6.56
C PRO A 116 6.12 9.38 -6.25
N ALA A 117 6.42 8.65 -5.17
CA ALA A 117 7.78 8.16 -4.90
C ALA A 117 8.28 7.20 -6.01
N ILE A 118 7.43 6.30 -6.49
CA ILE A 118 7.75 5.40 -7.62
C ILE A 118 7.89 6.17 -8.92
N GLN A 119 7.01 7.13 -9.21
CA GLN A 119 7.12 7.96 -10.42
C GLN A 119 8.42 8.78 -10.40
N LEU A 120 8.75 9.40 -9.26
CA LEU A 120 10.00 10.13 -9.08
C LEU A 120 11.24 9.21 -9.21
N ALA A 121 11.17 7.98 -8.68
CA ALA A 121 12.22 6.97 -8.85
C ALA A 121 12.44 6.63 -10.33
N LYS A 122 11.36 6.46 -11.10
CA LYS A 122 11.42 6.21 -12.55
C LYS A 122 12.10 7.37 -13.29
N ASP A 123 11.71 8.61 -12.98
CA ASP A 123 12.29 9.80 -13.61
C ASP A 123 13.78 9.99 -13.24
N TYR A 124 14.12 9.72 -11.98
CA TYR A 124 15.52 9.76 -11.51
C TYR A 124 16.39 8.76 -12.26
N LEU A 125 15.91 7.54 -12.39
CA LEU A 125 16.65 6.45 -13.07
C LEU A 125 16.76 6.63 -14.58
N ALA A 126 15.88 7.42 -15.20
CA ALA A 126 15.94 7.70 -16.63
C ALA A 126 17.31 8.23 -17.10
N GLN A 127 18.02 8.93 -16.20
CA GLN A 127 19.36 9.49 -16.46
C GLN A 127 20.48 8.74 -15.72
N ARG A 128 20.16 7.67 -14.99
CA ARG A 128 21.11 6.94 -14.12
C ARG A 128 20.94 5.42 -14.29
N PRO A 129 21.38 4.86 -15.44
CA PRO A 129 21.07 3.47 -15.78
C PRO A 129 21.71 2.43 -14.85
N ASN A 130 22.74 2.80 -14.11
CA ASN A 130 23.46 1.90 -13.21
C ASN A 130 23.03 2.03 -11.74
N GLU A 131 22.16 2.99 -11.44
CA GLU A 131 21.66 3.19 -10.09
C GLU A 131 20.34 2.46 -9.86
N LYS A 132 19.97 2.32 -8.59
CA LYS A 132 18.69 1.78 -8.13
C LYS A 132 18.07 2.75 -7.12
N VAL A 133 16.75 2.67 -6.96
CA VAL A 133 16.01 3.43 -5.95
C VAL A 133 15.25 2.48 -5.07
N LEU A 134 15.40 2.61 -3.76
CA LEU A 134 14.61 1.88 -2.78
C LEU A 134 13.44 2.77 -2.33
N VAL A 135 12.22 2.34 -2.65
CA VAL A 135 10.98 2.96 -2.18
C VAL A 135 10.36 2.09 -1.10
N ILE A 136 10.07 2.67 0.04
CA ILE A 136 9.46 2.00 1.18
C ILE A 136 8.19 2.74 1.57
N ALA A 137 7.06 2.02 1.58
CA ALA A 137 5.80 2.47 2.15
C ALA A 137 5.64 1.81 3.52
N SER A 138 5.61 2.57 4.61
CA SER A 138 5.57 2.01 5.97
C SER A 138 4.67 2.84 6.86
N ASP A 139 3.64 2.22 7.44
CA ASP A 139 2.63 2.91 8.22
C ASP A 139 2.03 2.06 9.34
N THR A 140 1.53 2.76 10.36
CA THR A 140 0.61 2.25 11.36
C THR A 140 -0.65 3.10 11.31
N ALA A 141 -1.74 2.55 10.76
CA ALA A 141 -3.01 3.26 10.65
C ALA A 141 -3.69 3.34 12.01
N ARG A 142 -3.99 4.55 12.47
CA ARG A 142 -4.56 4.79 13.80
C ARG A 142 -5.67 5.84 13.73
N TYR A 143 -6.87 5.41 14.10
CA TYR A 143 -8.07 6.27 14.13
C TYR A 143 -8.64 6.47 15.54
N GLY A 144 -8.07 5.80 16.53
CA GLY A 144 -8.55 5.77 17.91
C GLY A 144 -9.44 4.55 18.21
N ILE A 145 -9.34 4.04 19.43
CA ILE A 145 -10.19 2.95 19.94
C ILE A 145 -11.63 3.45 20.03
N HIS A 146 -12.60 2.59 19.78
CA HIS A 146 -14.04 2.89 19.73
C HIS A 146 -14.45 3.93 18.66
N SER A 147 -13.55 4.32 17.77
CA SER A 147 -13.90 5.18 16.64
C SER A 147 -14.56 4.39 15.51
N GLY A 148 -15.29 5.08 14.62
CA GLY A 148 -15.83 4.45 13.42
C GLY A 148 -14.78 3.91 12.46
N GLY A 149 -13.54 4.41 12.55
CA GLY A 149 -12.40 3.96 11.74
C GLY A 149 -11.63 2.78 12.36
N GLU A 150 -11.81 2.48 13.64
CA GLU A 150 -11.07 1.43 14.34
C GLU A 150 -10.98 0.10 13.57
N PRO A 151 -12.07 -0.45 12.99
CA PRO A 151 -12.03 -1.74 12.32
C PRO A 151 -11.27 -1.72 10.98
N THR A 152 -10.84 -0.57 10.51
CA THR A 152 -10.04 -0.45 9.29
C THR A 152 -8.55 -0.20 9.57
N GLN A 153 -8.12 -0.17 10.83
CA GLN A 153 -6.72 0.00 11.20
C GLN A 153 -5.86 -1.18 10.71
N GLY A 154 -4.56 -0.99 10.72
CA GLY A 154 -3.56 -1.99 10.36
C GLY A 154 -2.16 -1.44 10.58
N ALA A 155 -1.15 -2.27 10.38
CA ALA A 155 0.25 -1.89 10.45
C ALA A 155 1.08 -2.77 9.52
N GLY A 156 2.07 -2.18 8.85
CA GLY A 156 2.96 -2.91 7.96
C GLY A 156 3.78 -2.00 7.06
N ALA A 157 4.64 -2.63 6.29
CA ALA A 157 5.48 -1.95 5.30
C ALA A 157 5.58 -2.77 4.02
N VAL A 158 5.69 -2.08 2.89
CA VAL A 158 6.07 -2.65 1.59
C VAL A 158 7.36 -1.99 1.14
N ALA A 159 8.32 -2.78 0.69
CA ALA A 159 9.57 -2.30 0.10
C ALA A 159 9.62 -2.70 -1.38
N MET A 160 10.03 -1.77 -2.21
CA MET A 160 10.17 -1.93 -3.66
C MET A 160 11.53 -1.43 -4.10
N LEU A 161 12.30 -2.27 -4.80
CA LEU A 161 13.52 -1.87 -5.46
C LEU A 161 13.20 -1.54 -6.91
N ILE A 162 13.41 -0.28 -7.29
CA ILE A 162 13.15 0.22 -8.64
C ILE A 162 14.46 0.27 -9.40
N SER A 163 14.49 -0.31 -10.60
CA SER A 163 15.68 -0.35 -11.43
C SER A 163 15.37 -0.39 -12.93
N HIS A 164 16.42 -0.24 -13.73
CA HIS A 164 16.38 -0.61 -15.13
C HIS A 164 16.29 -2.13 -15.30
N ASN A 165 15.62 -2.58 -16.38
CA ASN A 165 15.38 -3.99 -16.68
C ASN A 165 14.76 -4.75 -15.50
N PRO A 166 13.61 -4.30 -15.01
CA PRO A 166 12.98 -4.86 -13.83
C PRO A 166 12.60 -6.33 -14.04
N SER A 167 12.58 -7.09 -12.96
CA SER A 167 12.30 -8.53 -13.01
C SER A 167 10.83 -8.86 -12.71
N ILE A 168 10.04 -7.93 -12.15
CA ILE A 168 8.66 -8.19 -11.73
C ILE A 168 7.65 -7.41 -12.57
N LEU A 169 7.70 -6.08 -12.55
CA LEU A 169 6.72 -5.22 -13.19
C LEU A 169 7.41 -4.02 -13.84
N LYS A 170 7.31 -3.91 -15.15
CA LYS A 170 7.71 -2.70 -15.87
C LYS A 170 6.64 -1.63 -15.65
N LEU A 171 7.02 -0.45 -15.18
CA LEU A 171 6.13 0.71 -15.07
C LEU A 171 5.96 1.36 -16.44
N ASN A 172 4.72 1.54 -16.85
CA ASN A 172 4.42 2.22 -18.12
C ASN A 172 4.49 3.75 -17.95
N ASP A 173 4.68 4.45 -19.08
CA ASP A 173 4.77 5.93 -19.09
C ASP A 173 3.38 6.54 -19.35
N ASP A 174 2.39 6.18 -18.53
CA ASP A 174 0.97 6.43 -18.78
C ASP A 174 0.19 6.99 -17.58
N ALA A 175 0.86 7.36 -16.51
CA ALA A 175 0.23 7.83 -15.28
C ALA A 175 -0.64 9.09 -15.49
N VAL A 176 -1.81 9.11 -14.87
CA VAL A 176 -2.74 10.25 -14.87
C VAL A 176 -3.20 10.52 -13.45
N ALA A 177 -2.80 11.67 -12.92
CA ALA A 177 -3.21 12.14 -11.59
C ALA A 177 -4.38 13.12 -11.68
N TYR A 178 -5.25 13.06 -10.67
CA TYR A 178 -6.34 14.00 -10.40
C TYR A 178 -6.21 14.54 -8.98
N THR A 179 -6.13 15.85 -8.85
CA THR A 179 -5.97 16.54 -7.56
C THR A 179 -7.16 17.46 -7.32
N GLU A 180 -7.72 17.41 -6.11
CA GLU A 180 -8.78 18.29 -5.65
C GLU A 180 -8.59 18.61 -4.16
N ASP A 181 -8.77 19.86 -3.74
CA ASP A 181 -8.69 20.25 -2.32
C ASP A 181 -9.98 19.82 -1.60
N VAL A 182 -9.89 18.73 -0.83
CA VAL A 182 -11.02 18.11 -0.13
C VAL A 182 -10.62 17.75 1.30
N TYR A 183 -11.41 18.19 2.28
CA TYR A 183 -11.24 17.81 3.68
C TYR A 183 -12.06 16.55 3.99
N ASP A 184 -11.70 15.44 3.39
CA ASP A 184 -12.36 14.14 3.58
C ASP A 184 -11.75 13.33 4.73
N PHE A 185 -10.42 13.37 4.84
CA PHE A 185 -9.62 12.80 5.91
C PHE A 185 -8.33 13.62 6.01
N TRP A 186 -8.03 14.15 7.19
CA TRP A 186 -6.81 14.94 7.40
C TRP A 186 -6.41 14.93 8.88
N ARG A 187 -5.14 15.11 9.16
CA ARG A 187 -4.60 15.20 10.52
C ARG A 187 -3.83 16.49 10.71
N PRO A 188 -4.45 17.56 11.22
CA PRO A 188 -3.75 18.80 11.52
C PRO A 188 -2.65 18.62 12.56
N THR A 189 -1.62 19.46 12.49
CA THR A 189 -0.57 19.49 13.50
C THR A 189 -1.16 19.65 14.90
N GLY A 190 -0.72 18.81 15.85
CA GLY A 190 -1.24 18.78 17.22
C GLY A 190 -2.46 17.87 17.43
N HIS A 191 -2.99 17.26 16.38
CA HIS A 191 -4.01 16.22 16.51
C HIS A 191 -3.38 14.84 16.54
N GLN A 192 -3.75 14.05 17.56
CA GLN A 192 -3.26 12.68 17.70
C GLN A 192 -3.85 11.75 16.64
N TYR A 193 -5.14 11.90 16.34
CA TYR A 193 -5.84 11.12 15.34
C TYR A 193 -6.36 11.99 14.20
N PRO A 194 -6.54 11.40 13.01
CA PRO A 194 -7.14 12.13 11.89
C PRO A 194 -8.60 12.48 12.16
N LEU A 195 -9.02 13.57 11.56
CA LEU A 195 -10.41 13.96 11.42
C LEU A 195 -10.96 13.32 10.15
N VAL A 196 -12.17 12.75 10.21
CA VAL A 196 -12.74 11.96 9.10
C VAL A 196 -14.16 12.39 8.80
N ALA A 197 -14.42 12.75 7.56
CA ALA A 197 -15.75 12.93 7.00
C ALA A 197 -16.12 11.73 6.11
N GLY A 198 -16.52 10.61 6.72
CA GLY A 198 -16.56 9.29 6.08
C GLY A 198 -17.41 9.19 4.81
N ALA A 199 -18.57 9.88 4.73
CA ALA A 199 -19.38 9.91 3.50
C ALA A 199 -18.65 10.66 2.38
N LEU A 200 -18.10 11.84 2.68
CA LEU A 200 -17.30 12.64 1.77
C LEU A 200 -16.06 11.88 1.29
N SER A 201 -15.38 11.17 2.19
CA SER A 201 -14.17 10.39 1.87
C SER A 201 -14.47 9.28 0.84
N LYS A 202 -15.57 8.55 1.02
CA LYS A 202 -16.01 7.56 0.04
C LYS A 202 -16.30 8.19 -1.32
N ASP A 203 -17.03 9.29 -1.36
CA ASP A 203 -17.42 9.95 -2.60
C ASP A 203 -16.21 10.58 -3.31
N ALA A 204 -15.28 11.18 -2.56
CA ALA A 204 -14.02 11.72 -3.09
C ALA A 204 -13.14 10.60 -3.69
N TYR A 205 -13.04 9.46 -3.03
CA TYR A 205 -12.30 8.30 -3.52
C TYR A 205 -12.87 7.80 -4.87
N ILE A 206 -14.19 7.58 -4.95
CA ILE A 206 -14.84 7.09 -6.17
C ILE A 206 -14.72 8.11 -7.30
N LYS A 207 -14.99 9.40 -7.01
CA LYS A 207 -14.82 10.50 -7.97
C LYS A 207 -13.39 10.54 -8.51
N SER A 208 -12.41 10.52 -7.62
CA SER A 208 -11.00 10.60 -8.01
C SER A 208 -10.59 9.42 -8.90
N PHE A 209 -11.10 8.20 -8.62
CA PHE A 209 -10.90 7.06 -9.50
C PHE A 209 -11.54 7.28 -10.88
N GLN A 210 -12.80 7.70 -10.92
CA GLN A 210 -13.52 7.91 -12.18
C GLN A 210 -12.83 8.99 -13.04
N GLU A 211 -12.41 10.10 -12.44
CA GLU A 211 -11.75 11.20 -13.15
C GLU A 211 -10.39 10.75 -13.72
N SER A 212 -9.55 10.12 -12.89
CA SER A 212 -8.24 9.64 -13.34
C SER A 212 -8.35 8.51 -14.36
N TRP A 213 -9.29 7.56 -14.20
CA TRP A 213 -9.55 6.50 -15.17
C TRP A 213 -10.06 7.04 -16.50
N ASN A 214 -11.08 7.91 -16.49
CA ASN A 214 -11.67 8.46 -17.71
C ASN A 214 -10.63 9.23 -18.53
N GLU A 215 -9.82 10.04 -17.86
CA GLU A 215 -8.75 10.78 -18.52
C GLU A 215 -7.63 9.86 -19.01
N TYR A 216 -7.26 8.83 -18.25
CA TYR A 216 -6.31 7.80 -18.66
C TYR A 216 -6.81 7.05 -19.91
N ALA A 217 -8.04 6.57 -19.87
CA ALA A 217 -8.67 5.86 -20.99
C ALA A 217 -8.68 6.72 -22.27
N ARG A 218 -9.02 8.01 -22.12
CA ARG A 218 -9.03 8.99 -23.20
C ARG A 218 -7.62 9.26 -23.76
N ARG A 219 -6.61 9.48 -22.89
CA ARG A 219 -5.23 9.81 -23.33
C ARG A 219 -4.56 8.66 -24.02
N HIS A 220 -4.77 7.44 -23.52
CA HIS A 220 -4.04 6.25 -23.97
C HIS A 220 -4.87 5.34 -24.87
N ASN A 221 -6.10 5.72 -25.22
CA ASN A 221 -7.05 4.92 -25.99
C ASN A 221 -7.20 3.50 -25.42
N LYS A 222 -7.45 3.40 -24.10
CA LYS A 222 -7.56 2.16 -23.36
C LYS A 222 -8.99 1.91 -22.90
N THR A 223 -9.30 0.64 -22.74
CA THR A 223 -10.55 0.13 -22.18
C THR A 223 -10.26 -0.85 -21.04
N LEU A 224 -11.25 -1.26 -20.29
CA LEU A 224 -11.09 -2.28 -19.23
C LEU A 224 -10.63 -3.63 -19.77
N ALA A 225 -10.90 -3.93 -21.04
CA ALA A 225 -10.45 -5.17 -21.70
C ALA A 225 -8.93 -5.28 -21.85
N ASP A 226 -8.21 -4.14 -21.82
CA ASP A 226 -6.74 -4.10 -21.93
C ASP A 226 -6.02 -4.59 -20.68
N PHE A 227 -6.72 -4.76 -19.55
CA PHE A 227 -6.12 -5.10 -18.26
C PHE A 227 -6.43 -6.53 -17.84
N ALA A 228 -5.42 -7.25 -17.38
CA ALA A 228 -5.56 -8.57 -16.76
C ALA A 228 -6.19 -8.45 -15.35
N SER A 229 -5.88 -7.36 -14.65
CA SER A 229 -6.39 -7.03 -13.32
C SER A 229 -6.26 -5.53 -13.05
N LEU A 230 -7.04 -5.06 -12.06
CA LEU A 230 -6.90 -3.74 -11.45
C LEU A 230 -6.61 -3.89 -9.96
N CYS A 231 -5.55 -3.22 -9.49
CA CYS A 231 -5.23 -3.05 -8.07
C CYS A 231 -5.64 -1.65 -7.61
N PHE A 232 -6.14 -1.56 -6.38
CA PHE A 232 -6.61 -0.32 -5.80
C PHE A 232 -5.92 -0.05 -4.47
N HIS A 233 -5.74 1.22 -4.11
CA HIS A 233 -5.60 1.56 -2.70
C HIS A 233 -6.86 1.12 -1.94
N VAL A 234 -6.69 0.35 -0.89
CA VAL A 234 -7.82 -0.21 -0.13
C VAL A 234 -7.71 0.19 1.36
N PRO A 235 -8.40 1.27 1.75
CA PRO A 235 -8.56 1.59 3.17
C PRO A 235 -9.27 0.45 3.94
N PHE A 236 -10.09 -0.29 3.24
CA PHE A 236 -10.67 -1.60 3.57
C PHE A 236 -11.07 -2.30 2.27
N THR A 237 -11.10 -3.63 2.28
CA THR A 237 -11.16 -4.39 1.02
C THR A 237 -12.38 -4.10 0.14
N LYS A 238 -13.53 -3.74 0.72
CA LYS A 238 -14.73 -3.38 -0.06
C LYS A 238 -14.68 -2.02 -0.75
N MET A 239 -13.70 -1.16 -0.42
CA MET A 239 -13.64 0.18 -1.05
C MET A 239 -13.19 0.10 -2.51
N GLY A 240 -12.15 -0.68 -2.82
CA GLY A 240 -11.72 -0.87 -4.20
C GLY A 240 -12.79 -1.57 -5.05
N GLN A 241 -13.57 -2.51 -4.47
CA GLN A 241 -14.72 -3.11 -5.17
C GLN A 241 -15.75 -2.05 -5.58
N LYS A 242 -16.08 -1.12 -4.68
CA LYS A 242 -17.02 -0.02 -4.99
C LYS A 242 -16.52 0.89 -6.12
N ALA A 243 -15.21 1.13 -6.18
CA ALA A 243 -14.63 1.88 -7.29
C ALA A 243 -14.74 1.07 -8.60
N LEU A 244 -14.36 -0.20 -8.58
CA LEU A 244 -14.50 -1.08 -9.74
C LEU A 244 -15.95 -1.15 -10.21
N ASP A 245 -16.91 -1.35 -9.30
CA ASP A 245 -18.34 -1.39 -9.59
C ASP A 245 -18.86 -0.13 -10.28
N SER A 246 -18.22 1.02 -10.03
CA SER A 246 -18.65 2.30 -10.61
C SER A 246 -18.38 2.43 -12.11
N ILE A 247 -17.53 1.58 -12.69
CA ILE A 247 -17.17 1.62 -14.12
C ILE A 247 -17.31 0.29 -14.85
N ILE A 248 -17.38 -0.82 -14.13
CA ILE A 248 -17.26 -2.18 -14.72
C ILE A 248 -18.38 -2.50 -15.70
N ASN A 249 -19.57 -1.92 -15.51
CA ASN A 249 -20.72 -2.13 -16.38
C ASN A 249 -20.52 -1.61 -17.83
N HIS A 250 -19.45 -0.87 -18.08
CA HIS A 250 -19.08 -0.44 -19.42
C HIS A 250 -18.29 -1.50 -20.20
N ALA A 251 -17.90 -2.59 -19.56
CA ALA A 251 -17.17 -3.70 -20.16
C ALA A 251 -18.10 -4.86 -20.57
N ASP A 252 -17.62 -5.71 -21.47
CA ASP A 252 -18.27 -6.98 -21.76
C ASP A 252 -18.23 -7.94 -20.56
N GLU A 253 -19.11 -8.94 -20.55
CA GLU A 253 -19.27 -9.89 -19.44
C GLU A 253 -17.97 -10.65 -19.10
N THR A 254 -17.22 -11.09 -20.11
CA THR A 254 -15.93 -11.77 -19.90
C THR A 254 -14.91 -10.88 -19.18
N THR A 255 -14.86 -9.59 -19.53
CA THR A 255 -14.01 -8.61 -18.87
C THR A 255 -14.49 -8.34 -17.45
N GLN A 256 -15.81 -8.22 -17.23
CA GLN A 256 -16.38 -8.05 -15.89
C GLN A 256 -16.01 -9.22 -14.97
N ASP A 257 -16.21 -10.45 -15.40
CA ASP A 257 -15.89 -11.65 -14.64
C ASP A 257 -14.40 -11.74 -14.31
N ARG A 258 -13.53 -11.46 -15.29
CA ARG A 258 -12.08 -11.45 -15.09
C ARG A 258 -11.65 -10.44 -14.06
N LEU A 259 -12.11 -9.18 -14.16
CA LEU A 259 -11.71 -8.11 -13.25
C LEU A 259 -12.29 -8.31 -11.84
N ASN A 260 -13.52 -8.76 -11.71
CA ASN A 260 -14.10 -9.08 -10.41
C ASN A 260 -13.38 -10.25 -9.73
N SER A 261 -13.08 -11.32 -10.46
CA SER A 261 -12.31 -12.45 -9.93
C SER A 261 -10.90 -12.02 -9.52
N SER A 262 -10.19 -11.28 -10.37
CA SER A 262 -8.83 -10.84 -10.08
C SER A 262 -8.77 -9.84 -8.92
N TYR A 263 -9.82 -9.06 -8.70
CA TYR A 263 -9.91 -8.17 -7.54
C TYR A 263 -9.89 -8.94 -6.22
N GLN A 264 -10.54 -10.11 -6.14
CA GLN A 264 -10.53 -10.93 -4.93
C GLN A 264 -9.11 -11.44 -4.62
N ASP A 265 -8.36 -11.84 -5.65
CA ASP A 265 -6.95 -12.23 -5.51
C ASP A 265 -6.08 -11.04 -5.06
N ALA A 266 -6.33 -9.85 -5.61
CA ALA A 266 -5.60 -8.64 -5.28
C ALA A 266 -5.76 -8.21 -3.82
N VAL A 267 -6.91 -8.40 -3.20
CA VAL A 267 -7.18 -7.97 -1.82
C VAL A 267 -7.03 -9.06 -0.77
N ASP A 268 -6.60 -10.26 -1.14
CA ASP A 268 -6.54 -11.39 -0.22
C ASP A 268 -5.64 -11.07 0.99
N TYR A 269 -4.42 -10.61 0.79
CA TYR A 269 -3.53 -10.25 1.90
C TYR A 269 -4.03 -9.05 2.73
N ASN A 270 -4.68 -8.09 2.08
CA ASN A 270 -5.24 -6.93 2.79
C ASN A 270 -6.34 -7.33 3.79
N ARG A 271 -7.08 -8.43 3.57
CA ARG A 271 -8.10 -8.94 4.50
C ARG A 271 -7.53 -9.30 5.87
N TYR A 272 -6.26 -9.73 5.89
CA TYR A 272 -5.58 -10.18 7.11
C TYR A 272 -4.71 -9.09 7.75
N VAL A 273 -4.43 -8.01 7.03
CA VAL A 273 -3.50 -6.97 7.51
C VAL A 273 -4.23 -5.70 7.94
N GLY A 274 -5.29 -5.33 7.25
CA GLY A 274 -5.97 -4.05 7.41
C GLY A 274 -5.33 -2.94 6.57
N ASN A 275 -5.64 -1.69 6.88
CA ASN A 275 -5.07 -0.54 6.17
C ASN A 275 -3.63 -0.29 6.63
N ILE A 276 -2.71 -0.28 5.70
CA ILE A 276 -1.32 0.15 5.91
C ILE A 276 -1.02 1.42 5.09
N TYR A 277 -2.03 2.27 4.96
CA TYR A 277 -1.98 3.58 4.30
C TYR A 277 -1.23 3.51 2.96
N THR A 278 -0.03 4.10 2.89
CA THR A 278 0.78 4.20 1.67
C THR A 278 1.15 2.84 1.05
N GLY A 279 1.22 1.79 1.86
CA GLY A 279 1.56 0.43 1.42
C GLY A 279 0.37 -0.39 0.92
N SER A 280 -0.89 0.02 1.18
CA SER A 280 -2.06 -0.83 0.93
C SER A 280 -2.24 -1.21 -0.55
N LEU A 281 -1.98 -0.30 -1.49
CA LEU A 281 -2.02 -0.59 -2.93
C LEU A 281 -0.94 -1.63 -3.32
N TYR A 282 0.25 -1.49 -2.78
CA TYR A 282 1.39 -2.36 -3.14
C TYR A 282 1.31 -3.72 -2.45
N LEU A 283 0.69 -3.81 -1.27
CA LEU A 283 0.30 -5.10 -0.67
C LEU A 283 -0.74 -5.82 -1.54
N SER A 284 -1.71 -5.07 -2.09
CA SER A 284 -2.68 -5.59 -3.07
C SER A 284 -1.98 -6.09 -4.35
N LEU A 285 -0.98 -5.37 -4.84
CA LEU A 285 -0.16 -5.82 -5.97
C LEU A 285 0.60 -7.12 -5.66
N ILE A 286 1.25 -7.23 -4.49
CA ILE A 286 1.94 -8.47 -4.07
C ILE A 286 0.94 -9.62 -4.00
N SER A 287 -0.20 -9.42 -3.34
CA SER A 287 -1.26 -10.44 -3.25
C SER A 287 -1.67 -10.94 -4.63
N LEU A 288 -1.94 -10.04 -5.58
CA LEU A 288 -2.30 -10.40 -6.95
C LEU A 288 -1.19 -11.21 -7.65
N LEU A 289 0.07 -10.74 -7.58
CA LEU A 289 1.20 -11.38 -8.24
C LEU A 289 1.46 -12.80 -7.70
N GLU A 290 1.18 -13.04 -6.43
CA GLU A 290 1.45 -14.32 -5.76
C GLU A 290 0.29 -15.31 -5.85
N THR A 291 -0.95 -14.84 -5.92
CA THR A 291 -2.13 -15.71 -5.88
C THR A 291 -2.73 -16.00 -7.25
N ARG A 292 -2.57 -15.08 -8.21
CA ARG A 292 -3.15 -15.24 -9.55
C ARG A 292 -2.16 -15.81 -10.56
N ASP A 293 -2.67 -16.63 -11.50
CA ASP A 293 -1.85 -17.12 -12.63
C ASP A 293 -1.73 -16.05 -13.73
N LEU A 294 -0.95 -15.02 -13.43
CA LEU A 294 -0.58 -13.99 -14.39
C LEU A 294 0.55 -14.48 -15.31
N LYS A 295 0.60 -13.90 -16.50
CA LYS A 295 1.63 -14.18 -17.51
C LYS A 295 2.40 -12.91 -17.88
N GLY A 296 3.66 -13.08 -18.22
CA GLY A 296 4.46 -11.98 -18.75
C GLY A 296 3.80 -11.33 -19.98
N GLY A 297 3.93 -10.02 -20.05
CA GLY A 297 3.29 -9.19 -21.09
C GLY A 297 1.87 -8.71 -20.73
N GLN A 298 1.23 -9.27 -19.71
CA GLN A 298 -0.08 -8.79 -19.26
C GLN A 298 0.05 -7.43 -18.54
N THR A 299 -0.96 -6.57 -18.74
CA THR A 299 -1.02 -5.25 -18.12
C THR A 299 -1.88 -5.29 -16.87
N ILE A 300 -1.37 -4.71 -15.78
CA ILE A 300 -2.08 -4.47 -14.53
C ILE A 300 -2.31 -2.97 -14.41
N GLY A 301 -3.56 -2.55 -14.17
CA GLY A 301 -3.88 -1.18 -13.79
C GLY A 301 -3.76 -1.01 -12.28
N LEU A 302 -3.29 0.16 -11.84
CA LEU A 302 -3.13 0.50 -10.44
C LEU A 302 -3.79 1.86 -10.17
N PHE A 303 -4.66 1.90 -9.17
CA PHE A 303 -5.25 3.14 -8.68
C PHE A 303 -4.77 3.44 -7.26
N SER A 304 -4.05 4.54 -7.14
CA SER A 304 -3.58 5.10 -5.87
C SER A 304 -4.47 6.26 -5.45
N TYR A 305 -4.75 6.37 -4.16
CA TYR A 305 -5.52 7.48 -3.60
C TYR A 305 -4.95 7.89 -2.25
N GLY A 306 -4.79 9.19 -2.07
CA GLY A 306 -4.52 9.84 -0.79
C GLY A 306 -5.59 10.89 -0.53
N SER A 307 -6.19 10.82 0.66
CA SER A 307 -7.16 11.82 1.11
C SER A 307 -6.55 13.21 1.18
N GLY A 308 -7.34 14.27 0.86
CA GLY A 308 -6.89 15.63 0.84
C GLY A 308 -7.13 16.43 -0.47
N SER A 309 -7.11 15.92 -1.73
CA SER A 309 -6.95 14.56 -2.19
C SER A 309 -6.14 14.49 -3.47
N VAL A 310 -5.44 13.41 -3.66
CA VAL A 310 -4.81 13.07 -4.93
C VAL A 310 -5.14 11.62 -5.28
N GLY A 311 -5.66 11.39 -6.49
CA GLY A 311 -5.79 10.06 -7.06
C GLY A 311 -4.96 9.94 -8.33
N GLU A 312 -4.37 8.77 -8.58
CA GLU A 312 -3.60 8.52 -9.77
C GLU A 312 -3.89 7.12 -10.30
N PHE A 313 -4.24 7.05 -11.58
CA PHE A 313 -4.32 5.80 -12.33
C PHE A 313 -3.08 5.67 -13.22
N PHE A 314 -2.43 4.53 -13.13
CA PHE A 314 -1.26 4.18 -13.95
C PHE A 314 -1.25 2.68 -14.21
N SER A 315 -0.33 2.22 -15.07
CA SER A 315 -0.24 0.79 -15.34
C SER A 315 1.18 0.25 -15.30
N GLY A 316 1.26 -1.06 -15.17
CA GLY A 316 2.50 -1.80 -15.30
C GLY A 316 2.31 -3.06 -16.16
N THR A 317 3.38 -3.45 -16.83
CA THR A 317 3.43 -4.69 -17.62
C THR A 317 4.20 -5.75 -16.86
N VAL A 318 3.58 -6.90 -16.63
CA VAL A 318 4.19 -8.05 -15.94
C VAL A 318 5.38 -8.56 -16.75
N VAL A 319 6.51 -8.77 -16.08
CA VAL A 319 7.74 -9.26 -16.74
C VAL A 319 7.70 -10.79 -16.84
N ASN A 320 8.24 -11.35 -17.91
CA ASN A 320 8.40 -12.80 -18.05
C ASN A 320 9.30 -13.36 -16.94
N GLY A 321 8.89 -14.46 -16.31
CA GLY A 321 9.64 -15.08 -15.22
C GLY A 321 9.50 -14.39 -13.84
N PHE A 322 8.63 -13.40 -13.70
CA PHE A 322 8.44 -12.64 -12.46
C PHE A 322 8.17 -13.50 -11.21
N LYS A 323 7.53 -14.66 -11.38
CA LYS A 323 7.19 -15.58 -10.27
C LYS A 323 8.45 -16.11 -9.54
N GLU A 324 9.56 -16.22 -10.26
CA GLU A 324 10.84 -16.66 -9.69
C GLU A 324 11.48 -15.60 -8.76
N GLN A 325 10.99 -14.36 -8.83
CA GLN A 325 11.46 -13.23 -8.03
C GLN A 325 10.60 -12.96 -6.79
N LEU A 326 9.50 -13.71 -6.63
CA LEU A 326 8.57 -13.57 -5.50
C LEU A 326 8.92 -14.58 -4.40
N ASP A 327 8.84 -14.12 -3.15
CA ASP A 327 9.07 -15.00 -1.98
C ASP A 327 7.75 -15.38 -1.30
N VAL A 328 6.93 -16.13 -2.06
CA VAL A 328 5.57 -16.52 -1.67
C VAL A 328 5.55 -17.26 -0.33
N GLU A 329 6.48 -18.18 -0.12
CA GLU A 329 6.53 -19.00 1.10
C GLU A 329 6.86 -18.14 2.34
N ARG A 330 7.77 -17.19 2.20
CA ARG A 330 8.08 -16.24 3.26
C ARG A 330 6.89 -15.35 3.59
N HIS A 331 6.22 -14.82 2.58
CA HIS A 331 5.07 -13.95 2.77
C HIS A 331 3.89 -14.68 3.42
N LYS A 332 3.60 -15.91 2.99
CA LYS A 332 2.61 -16.77 3.67
C LYS A 332 3.02 -17.08 5.11
N SER A 333 4.30 -17.37 5.34
CA SER A 333 4.82 -17.62 6.68
C SER A 333 4.68 -16.39 7.59
N LEU A 334 4.93 -15.18 7.07
CA LEU A 334 4.72 -13.93 7.80
C LEU A 334 3.26 -13.76 8.26
N LEU A 335 2.31 -14.09 7.40
CA LEU A 335 0.88 -13.99 7.72
C LEU A 335 0.42 -15.10 8.68
N ASN A 336 0.84 -16.35 8.43
CA ASN A 336 0.36 -17.53 9.15
C ASN A 336 0.97 -17.69 10.55
N ASN A 337 2.17 -17.16 10.79
CA ASN A 337 2.88 -17.30 12.08
C ASN A 337 2.62 -16.13 13.04
N ARG A 338 1.64 -15.26 12.72
CA ARG A 338 1.25 -14.19 13.64
C ARG A 338 0.53 -14.77 14.86
N ILE A 339 0.56 -14.01 15.92
CA ILE A 339 -0.05 -14.36 17.22
C ILE A 339 -1.31 -13.53 17.36
N GLU A 340 -2.43 -14.20 17.58
CA GLU A 340 -3.67 -13.54 17.97
C GLU A 340 -3.52 -12.94 19.37
N VAL A 341 -3.90 -11.68 19.51
CA VAL A 341 -4.02 -11.01 20.81
C VAL A 341 -5.49 -10.76 21.13
N SER A 342 -5.80 -10.77 22.43
CA SER A 342 -7.12 -10.37 22.89
C SER A 342 -7.37 -8.89 22.60
N VAL A 343 -8.65 -8.49 22.60
CA VAL A 343 -9.02 -7.08 22.44
C VAL A 343 -8.42 -6.21 23.55
N ASP A 344 -8.35 -6.73 24.78
CA ASP A 344 -7.74 -6.02 25.93
C ASP A 344 -6.23 -5.81 25.74
N GLU A 345 -5.52 -6.80 25.21
CA GLU A 345 -4.09 -6.69 24.89
C GLU A 345 -3.85 -5.69 23.74
N TYR A 346 -4.69 -5.73 22.71
CA TYR A 346 -4.66 -4.75 21.63
C TYR A 346 -4.87 -3.32 22.17
N GLU A 347 -5.88 -3.11 23.01
CA GLU A 347 -6.13 -1.80 23.62
C GLU A 347 -4.97 -1.35 24.52
N HIS A 348 -4.32 -2.29 25.21
CA HIS A 348 -3.13 -1.99 26.00
C HIS A 348 -1.96 -1.53 25.11
N PHE A 349 -1.67 -2.22 24.01
CA PHE A 349 -0.63 -1.80 23.05
C PHE A 349 -0.96 -0.42 22.47
N PHE A 350 -2.19 -0.21 22.07
CA PHE A 350 -2.66 1.05 21.50
C PHE A 350 -2.46 2.23 22.46
N LYS A 351 -2.90 2.11 23.70
CA LYS A 351 -2.77 3.14 24.75
C LYS A 351 -1.31 3.44 25.10
N ARG A 352 -0.46 2.43 25.14
CA ARG A 352 0.97 2.62 25.41
C ARG A 352 1.69 3.34 24.26
N PHE A 353 1.31 3.08 23.03
CA PHE A 353 1.83 3.79 21.86
C PHE A 353 1.46 5.27 21.94
N ASP A 354 0.21 5.60 22.29
CA ASP A 354 -0.24 6.98 22.51
C ASP A 354 0.58 7.74 23.54
N GLN A 355 0.96 7.06 24.62
CA GLN A 355 1.79 7.67 25.67
C GLN A 355 3.22 7.98 25.22
N LEU A 356 3.77 7.23 24.27
CA LEU A 356 5.10 7.49 23.72
C LEU A 356 5.10 8.67 22.73
N GLU A 357 4.01 8.86 21.98
CA GLU A 357 3.87 10.01 21.07
C GLU A 357 3.71 11.34 21.81
N LEU A 358 3.30 11.31 23.08
CA LEU A 358 3.07 12.51 23.92
C LEU A 358 4.30 12.92 24.76
N ASN A 359 5.37 12.11 24.80
CA ASN A 359 6.61 12.35 25.52
C ASN A 359 7.80 12.59 24.57
#